data_953d7e0ce6a1f2617e7c8e1ee3c2cbda
#
_entry.id   953d7e0ce6a1f2617e7c8e1ee3c2cbda
#
_cell.length_a   1.000
_cell.length_b   1.000
_cell.length_c   1.000
_cell.angle_alpha   90.00
_cell.angle_beta   90.00
_cell.angle_gamma   90.00
#
_symmetry.space_group_name_H-M   'P 1'
#
loop_
_entity.id
_entity.type
_entity.pdbx_description
1 polymer ?
#
loop_
_entity_poly.entity_id
_entity_poly.type
_entity_poly.pdbx_seq_one_letter_code
_entity_poly.pdbx_strand_id
1 'polypeptide(L)'
;VKHMSCLLGIKTHTALSMIVEVGDFERFEKAPKFASFLGLVPSEDSSDTRVNRYSITKAGNSHLRKLLVEVAQSYTRGNVGHKSVALKQRQKGNPPEVIAYADKANERLRRRFYKMTLNKGVSRDVAATAIARELACFIWGMMTEAGKVSVRGKAMAKKFVRYKEGSDLYSIGMTKFQALAKEAGAVYKIDGMALVNCKVFEKFLETFR
;
A
#
# COMPACT_ATOMS: atom_id res chain seq x y z
N VAL A 1 7.98 -15.48 3.00
CA VAL A 1 8.85 -14.89 4.04
C VAL A 1 9.60 -13.68 3.48
N LYS A 2 10.39 -13.86 2.41
CA LYS A 2 11.26 -12.80 1.85
C LYS A 2 10.49 -11.52 1.51
N HIS A 3 9.35 -11.60 0.82
CA HIS A 3 8.53 -10.44 0.45
C HIS A 3 8.02 -9.67 1.68
N MET A 4 7.45 -10.38 2.67
CA MET A 4 6.96 -9.73 3.90
C MET A 4 8.08 -9.04 4.69
N SER A 5 9.31 -9.57 4.66
CA SER A 5 10.46 -8.96 5.35
C SER A 5 10.92 -7.62 4.75
N CYS A 6 10.38 -7.24 3.57
CA CYS A 6 10.55 -5.89 3.01
C CYS A 6 9.76 -4.82 3.78
N LEU A 7 8.75 -5.23 4.55
CA LEU A 7 8.02 -4.32 5.44
C LEU A 7 8.80 -4.06 6.72
N LEU A 8 8.75 -2.83 7.20
CA LEU A 8 9.48 -2.40 8.39
C LEU A 8 8.99 -3.18 9.62
N GLY A 9 9.93 -3.69 10.41
CA GLY A 9 9.64 -4.45 11.64
C GLY A 9 9.31 -5.93 11.42
N ILE A 10 8.95 -6.37 10.22
CA ILE A 10 8.70 -7.78 9.95
C ILE A 10 10.03 -8.51 9.74
N LYS A 11 10.32 -9.44 10.66
CA LYS A 11 11.46 -10.35 10.59
C LYS A 11 10.98 -11.77 10.28
N THR A 12 11.92 -12.71 10.15
CA THR A 12 11.65 -14.12 9.80
C THR A 12 10.58 -14.76 10.68
N HIS A 13 10.67 -14.59 12.00
CA HIS A 13 9.70 -15.15 12.95
C HIS A 13 8.27 -14.68 12.64
N THR A 14 8.03 -13.36 12.58
CA THR A 14 6.71 -12.79 12.29
C THR A 14 6.19 -13.23 10.91
N ALA A 15 7.06 -13.27 9.89
CA ALA A 15 6.67 -13.70 8.56
C ALA A 15 6.31 -15.19 8.50
N LEU A 16 7.04 -16.05 9.22
CA LEU A 16 6.73 -17.48 9.32
C LEU A 16 5.42 -17.71 10.07
N SER A 17 5.22 -17.09 11.24
CA SER A 17 3.97 -17.18 12.00
C SER A 17 2.78 -16.78 11.14
N MET A 18 2.92 -15.69 10.36
CA MET A 18 1.88 -15.26 9.42
C MET A 18 1.55 -16.33 8.39
N ILE A 19 2.57 -16.97 7.79
CA ILE A 19 2.35 -17.99 6.77
C ILE A 19 1.71 -19.23 7.38
N VAL A 20 2.22 -19.72 8.50
CA VAL A 20 1.77 -20.95 9.12
C VAL A 20 0.35 -20.83 9.67
N GLU A 21 0.04 -19.73 10.37
CA GLU A 21 -1.26 -19.58 11.03
C GLU A 21 -2.37 -19.06 10.10
N VAL A 22 -2.01 -18.33 9.05
CA VAL A 22 -2.97 -17.88 8.04
C VAL A 22 -3.24 -18.98 7.02
N GLY A 23 -2.20 -19.73 6.64
CA GLY A 23 -2.26 -20.72 5.56
C GLY A 23 -2.45 -20.05 4.22
N ASP A 24 -3.68 -19.97 3.76
CA ASP A 24 -4.04 -19.34 2.49
C ASP A 24 -4.57 -17.91 2.69
N PHE A 25 -3.92 -16.93 2.07
CA PHE A 25 -4.34 -15.52 2.10
C PHE A 25 -5.49 -15.25 1.12
N GLU A 26 -5.64 -16.03 0.06
CA GLU A 26 -6.70 -15.88 -0.94
C GLU A 26 -8.10 -16.25 -0.37
N ARG A 27 -8.17 -16.99 0.73
CA ARG A 27 -9.44 -17.25 1.44
C ARG A 27 -10.13 -16.00 1.95
N PHE A 28 -9.42 -14.89 2.04
CA PHE A 28 -10.00 -13.60 2.42
C PHE A 28 -10.30 -12.78 1.16
N GLU A 29 -11.56 -12.62 0.84
CA GLU A 29 -12.02 -11.86 -0.33
C GLU A 29 -11.44 -10.42 -0.40
N LYS A 30 -11.25 -9.78 0.76
CA LYS A 30 -10.80 -8.38 0.90
C LYS A 30 -9.91 -8.21 2.11
N ALA A 31 -8.96 -7.26 2.05
CA ALA A 31 -8.09 -6.90 3.17
C ALA A 31 -8.82 -6.62 4.50
N PRO A 32 -10.00 -5.97 4.55
CA PRO A 32 -10.76 -5.82 5.79
C PRO A 32 -11.20 -7.14 6.43
N LYS A 33 -11.49 -8.19 5.64
CA LYS A 33 -11.82 -9.51 6.16
C LYS A 33 -10.62 -10.16 6.85
N PHE A 34 -9.43 -9.99 6.28
CA PHE A 34 -8.19 -10.42 6.93
C PHE A 34 -7.93 -9.64 8.24
N ALA A 35 -8.17 -8.33 8.26
CA ALA A 35 -8.07 -7.54 9.50
C ALA A 35 -9.08 -7.99 10.57
N SER A 36 -10.29 -8.42 10.16
CA SER A 36 -11.30 -9.00 11.06
C SER A 36 -10.84 -10.35 11.64
N PHE A 37 -10.25 -11.21 10.83
CA PHE A 37 -9.66 -12.49 11.28
C PHE A 37 -8.59 -12.28 12.37
N LEU A 38 -7.87 -11.16 12.33
CA LEU A 38 -6.89 -10.78 13.34
C LEU A 38 -7.52 -10.07 14.56
N GLY A 39 -8.82 -9.74 14.49
CA GLY A 39 -9.51 -8.99 15.54
C GLY A 39 -9.00 -7.54 15.70
N LEU A 40 -8.47 -6.96 14.61
CA LEU A 40 -7.96 -5.58 14.55
C LEU A 40 -8.99 -4.56 14.04
N VAL A 41 -10.22 -4.98 13.81
CA VAL A 41 -11.32 -4.07 13.44
C VAL A 41 -11.94 -3.46 14.68
N PRO A 42 -12.39 -2.18 14.63
CA PRO A 42 -13.15 -1.59 15.72
C PRO A 42 -14.43 -2.40 15.95
N SER A 43 -14.81 -2.57 17.22
CA SER A 43 -16.17 -2.96 17.54
C SER A 43 -17.09 -1.78 17.27
N GLU A 44 -18.23 -2.06 16.69
CA GLU A 44 -19.23 -1.07 16.30
C GLU A 44 -20.56 -1.47 16.92
N ASP A 45 -21.15 -0.54 17.64
CA ASP A 45 -22.53 -0.64 18.12
C ASP A 45 -23.29 0.50 17.45
N SER A 46 -24.05 0.15 16.42
CA SER A 46 -24.81 1.12 15.62
C SER A 46 -26.30 0.94 15.86
N SER A 47 -26.91 1.96 16.38
CA SER A 47 -28.35 2.18 16.25
C SER A 47 -28.59 3.03 15.01
N ASP A 48 -29.82 2.98 14.48
CA ASP A 48 -30.21 3.52 13.15
C ASP A 48 -29.70 4.94 12.82
N THR A 49 -29.41 5.76 13.83
CA THR A 49 -28.95 7.15 13.67
C THR A 49 -27.56 7.44 14.22
N ARG A 50 -26.91 6.50 14.93
CA ARG A 50 -25.66 6.76 15.63
C ARG A 50 -24.69 5.59 15.52
N VAL A 51 -23.53 5.84 14.92
CA VAL A 51 -22.43 4.87 14.82
C VAL A 51 -21.43 5.14 15.95
N ASN A 52 -21.44 4.30 16.98
CA ASN A 52 -20.45 4.34 18.04
C ASN A 52 -19.34 3.33 17.77
N ARG A 53 -18.12 3.82 17.59
CA ARG A 53 -16.94 2.97 17.41
C ARG A 53 -16.16 2.88 18.70
N TYR A 54 -15.94 1.66 19.16
CA TYR A 54 -15.20 1.34 20.36
C TYR A 54 -13.79 0.82 20.05
N SER A 55 -13.17 0.19 21.04
CA SER A 55 -11.88 -0.47 20.87
C SER A 55 -11.96 -1.59 19.82
N ILE A 56 -10.82 -2.20 19.47
CA ILE A 56 -10.79 -3.35 18.57
C ILE A 56 -11.56 -4.53 19.17
N THR A 57 -12.19 -5.34 18.32
CA THR A 57 -13.01 -6.50 18.73
C THR A 57 -12.25 -7.53 19.53
N LYS A 58 -10.92 -7.67 19.30
CA LYS A 58 -10.05 -8.72 19.84
C LYS A 58 -10.56 -10.16 19.56
N ALA A 59 -11.66 -10.31 18.83
CA ALA A 59 -12.15 -11.59 18.35
C ALA A 59 -11.30 -12.06 17.17
N GLY A 60 -10.62 -13.20 17.30
CA GLY A 60 -9.77 -13.75 16.25
C GLY A 60 -8.37 -14.14 16.73
N ASN A 61 -7.42 -14.28 15.81
CA ASN A 61 -6.08 -14.76 16.11
C ASN A 61 -5.29 -13.79 17.01
N SER A 62 -5.21 -14.13 18.30
CA SER A 62 -4.58 -13.28 19.30
C SER A 62 -3.05 -13.24 19.17
N HIS A 63 -2.42 -14.34 18.73
CA HIS A 63 -0.97 -14.42 18.54
C HIS A 63 -0.52 -13.51 17.41
N LEU A 64 -1.12 -13.65 16.22
CA LEU A 64 -0.80 -12.79 15.08
C LEU A 64 -1.12 -11.32 15.34
N ARG A 65 -2.21 -11.04 16.07
CA ARG A 65 -2.55 -9.67 16.49
C ARG A 65 -1.45 -9.06 17.36
N LYS A 66 -0.95 -9.79 18.39
CA LYS A 66 0.15 -9.34 19.23
C LYS A 66 1.41 -9.05 18.41
N LEU A 67 1.79 -9.98 17.54
CA LEU A 67 2.95 -9.80 16.65
C LEU A 67 2.84 -8.55 15.79
N LEU A 68 1.66 -8.29 15.22
CA LEU A 68 1.46 -7.11 14.36
C LEU A 68 1.47 -5.79 15.15
N VAL A 69 0.92 -5.77 16.35
CA VAL A 69 0.99 -4.59 17.23
C VAL A 69 2.42 -4.32 17.64
N GLU A 70 3.20 -5.36 17.94
CA GLU A 70 4.63 -5.24 18.23
C GLU A 70 5.41 -4.71 17.01
N VAL A 71 5.18 -5.29 15.84
CA VAL A 71 5.76 -4.79 14.58
C VAL A 71 5.40 -3.33 14.34
N ALA A 72 4.17 -2.93 14.63
CA ALA A 72 3.69 -1.56 14.46
C ALA A 72 4.49 -0.55 15.30
N GLN A 73 5.09 -0.95 16.42
CA GLN A 73 6.00 -0.12 17.20
C GLN A 73 7.24 0.32 16.41
N SER A 74 7.64 -0.43 15.38
CA SER A 74 8.73 -0.03 14.49
C SER A 74 8.43 1.24 13.68
N TYR A 75 7.15 1.56 13.48
CA TYR A 75 6.71 2.76 12.77
C TYR A 75 6.63 4.01 13.65
N THR A 76 6.73 3.84 14.97
CA THR A 76 6.66 4.96 15.93
C THR A 76 7.96 5.75 16.04
N ARG A 77 9.03 5.29 15.40
CA ARG A 77 10.38 5.86 15.46
C ARG A 77 10.95 6.10 14.07
N GLY A 78 11.83 7.10 13.97
CA GLY A 78 12.58 7.44 12.76
C GLY A 78 11.80 8.30 11.76
N ASN A 79 12.49 8.86 10.78
CA ASN A 79 11.94 9.80 9.82
C ASN A 79 11.13 9.10 8.72
N VAL A 80 10.12 9.80 8.21
CA VAL A 80 9.33 9.34 7.05
C VAL A 80 10.26 9.22 5.83
N GLY A 81 10.13 8.12 5.09
CA GLY A 81 10.98 7.84 3.92
C GLY A 81 12.37 7.28 4.23
N HIS A 82 12.84 7.37 5.48
CA HIS A 82 14.16 6.84 5.83
C HIS A 82 14.16 5.31 5.97
N LYS A 83 15.10 4.67 5.28
CA LYS A 83 15.35 3.23 5.36
C LYS A 83 16.62 2.95 6.15
N SER A 84 16.52 2.14 7.19
CA SER A 84 17.69 1.66 7.92
C SER A 84 18.52 0.71 7.05
N VAL A 85 19.81 0.56 7.38
CA VAL A 85 20.71 -0.39 6.72
C VAL A 85 20.14 -1.81 6.78
N ALA A 86 19.61 -2.22 7.93
CA ALA A 86 19.00 -3.53 8.12
C ALA A 86 17.78 -3.76 7.23
N LEU A 87 16.96 -2.73 6.97
CA LEU A 87 15.82 -2.84 6.06
C LEU A 87 16.30 -2.96 4.61
N LYS A 88 17.27 -2.15 4.19
CA LYS A 88 17.87 -2.23 2.85
C LYS A 88 18.46 -3.63 2.59
N GLN A 89 19.14 -4.22 3.58
CA GLN A 89 19.69 -5.56 3.48
C GLN A 89 18.60 -6.64 3.31
N ARG A 90 17.49 -6.55 4.04
CA ARG A 90 16.36 -7.48 3.89
C ARG A 90 15.64 -7.34 2.54
N GLN A 91 15.62 -6.15 1.98
CA GLN A 91 15.05 -5.87 0.66
C GLN A 91 15.92 -6.37 -0.49
N LYS A 92 17.23 -6.52 -0.27
CA LYS A 92 18.18 -6.97 -1.29
C LYS A 92 17.78 -8.34 -1.85
N GLY A 93 17.77 -8.44 -3.19
CA GLY A 93 17.40 -9.68 -3.89
C GLY A 93 15.89 -9.95 -4.01
N ASN A 94 15.04 -9.04 -3.53
CA ASN A 94 13.60 -9.10 -3.81
C ASN A 94 13.27 -8.36 -5.13
N PRO A 95 12.15 -8.72 -5.80
CA PRO A 95 11.70 -8.01 -7.00
C PRO A 95 11.50 -6.50 -6.74
N PRO A 96 11.87 -5.63 -7.69
CA PRO A 96 11.73 -4.17 -7.51
C PRO A 96 10.29 -3.74 -7.19
N GLU A 97 9.29 -4.41 -7.76
CA GLU A 97 7.87 -4.15 -7.50
C GLU A 97 7.49 -4.41 -6.04
N VAL A 98 8.01 -5.49 -5.44
CA VAL A 98 7.77 -5.83 -4.03
C VAL A 98 8.43 -4.81 -3.12
N ILE A 99 9.65 -4.38 -3.46
CA ILE A 99 10.38 -3.35 -2.71
C ILE A 99 9.61 -2.02 -2.77
N ALA A 100 9.19 -1.59 -3.97
CA ALA A 100 8.43 -0.36 -4.15
C ALA A 100 7.09 -0.38 -3.40
N TYR A 101 6.39 -1.52 -3.41
CA TYR A 101 5.16 -1.71 -2.64
C TYR A 101 5.42 -1.57 -1.14
N ALA A 102 6.44 -2.27 -0.63
CA ALA A 102 6.81 -2.22 0.78
C ALA A 102 7.24 -0.81 1.21
N ASP A 103 8.00 -0.10 0.39
CA ASP A 103 8.44 1.27 0.67
C ASP A 103 7.26 2.24 0.78
N LYS A 104 6.34 2.15 -0.17
CA LYS A 104 5.09 2.94 -0.13
C LYS A 104 4.27 2.64 1.11
N ALA A 105 4.16 1.36 1.50
CA ALA A 105 3.49 0.96 2.73
C ALA A 105 4.21 1.54 3.97
N ASN A 106 5.54 1.37 4.05
CA ASN A 106 6.35 1.84 5.17
C ASN A 106 6.26 3.35 5.37
N GLU A 107 6.32 4.11 4.27
CA GLU A 107 6.19 5.57 4.30
C GLU A 107 4.79 6.00 4.75
N ARG A 108 3.74 5.41 4.17
CA ARG A 108 2.36 5.71 4.49
C ARG A 108 2.03 5.43 5.95
N LEU A 109 2.44 4.26 6.46
CA LEU A 109 2.18 3.86 7.84
C LEU A 109 2.85 4.80 8.82
N ARG A 110 4.09 5.20 8.57
CA ARG A 110 4.82 6.14 9.41
C ARG A 110 4.21 7.54 9.39
N ARG A 111 3.85 8.06 8.20
CA ARG A 111 3.11 9.34 8.07
C ARG A 111 1.81 9.32 8.84
N ARG A 112 1.05 8.21 8.74
CA ARG A 112 -0.21 8.05 9.45
C ARG A 112 -0.02 8.05 10.96
N PHE A 113 1.00 7.35 11.46
CA PHE A 113 1.32 7.34 12.89
C PHE A 113 1.54 8.77 13.40
N TYR A 114 2.43 9.51 12.77
CA TYR A 114 2.70 10.90 13.17
C TYR A 114 1.48 11.81 13.04
N LYS A 115 0.69 11.67 11.98
CA LYS A 115 -0.55 12.43 11.84
C LYS A 115 -1.55 12.14 12.97
N MET A 116 -1.63 10.91 13.42
CA MET A 116 -2.54 10.55 14.53
C MET A 116 -2.03 11.08 15.88
N THR A 117 -0.74 10.95 16.15
CA THR A 117 -0.17 11.32 17.45
C THR A 117 0.08 12.81 17.57
N LEU A 118 0.69 13.45 16.56
CA LEU A 118 1.07 14.87 16.64
C LEU A 118 -0.08 15.82 16.32
N ASN A 119 -0.89 15.50 15.27
CA ASN A 119 -1.93 16.45 14.84
C ASN A 119 -3.28 16.20 15.53
N LYS A 120 -3.56 14.93 15.92
CA LYS A 120 -4.85 14.56 16.50
C LYS A 120 -4.80 14.20 17.99
N GLY A 121 -3.62 14.23 18.61
CA GLY A 121 -3.45 13.91 20.02
C GLY A 121 -3.82 12.47 20.42
N VAL A 122 -3.88 11.54 19.45
CA VAL A 122 -4.21 10.14 19.73
C VAL A 122 -3.06 9.50 20.49
N SER A 123 -3.38 8.71 21.53
CA SER A 123 -2.35 8.01 22.31
C SER A 123 -1.53 7.08 21.41
N ARG A 124 -0.26 6.88 21.76
CA ARG A 124 0.69 6.08 20.96
C ARG A 124 0.21 4.64 20.77
N ASP A 125 -0.40 4.04 21.77
CA ASP A 125 -0.87 2.65 21.71
C ASP A 125 -2.08 2.48 20.80
N VAL A 126 -3.01 3.42 20.86
CA VAL A 126 -4.17 3.46 19.93
C VAL A 126 -3.68 3.68 18.50
N ALA A 127 -2.73 4.61 18.31
CA ALA A 127 -2.13 4.85 17.00
C ALA A 127 -1.39 3.61 16.48
N ALA A 128 -0.57 2.93 17.32
CA ALA A 128 0.12 1.70 16.95
C ALA A 128 -0.86 0.58 16.55
N THR A 129 -1.96 0.43 17.28
CA THR A 129 -3.01 -0.54 16.94
C THR A 129 -3.66 -0.24 15.59
N ALA A 130 -3.91 1.04 15.30
CA ALA A 130 -4.43 1.47 13.99
C ALA A 130 -3.43 1.22 12.86
N ILE A 131 -2.13 1.38 13.13
CA ILE A 131 -1.05 1.04 12.19
C ILE A 131 -0.98 -0.47 11.98
N ALA A 132 -1.10 -1.29 13.04
CA ALA A 132 -1.13 -2.75 12.92
C ALA A 132 -2.26 -3.23 12.01
N ARG A 133 -3.45 -2.65 12.11
CA ARG A 133 -4.58 -2.94 11.20
C ARG A 133 -4.25 -2.61 9.76
N GLU A 134 -3.69 -1.45 9.50
CA GLU A 134 -3.35 -1.05 8.12
C GLU A 134 -2.17 -1.88 7.57
N LEU A 135 -1.21 -2.23 8.42
CA LEU A 135 -0.11 -3.15 8.08
C LEU A 135 -0.65 -4.53 7.66
N ALA A 136 -1.65 -5.06 8.39
CA ALA A 136 -2.32 -6.30 8.00
C ALA A 136 -2.91 -6.20 6.57
N CYS A 137 -3.53 -5.08 6.23
CA CYS A 137 -4.05 -4.87 4.87
C CYS A 137 -2.93 -4.85 3.82
N PHE A 138 -1.77 -4.26 4.13
CA PHE A 138 -0.62 -4.29 3.23
C PHE A 138 -0.01 -5.69 3.09
N ILE A 139 0.04 -6.47 4.18
CA ILE A 139 0.49 -7.87 4.13
C ILE A 139 -0.45 -8.67 3.23
N TRP A 140 -1.77 -8.57 3.42
CA TRP A 140 -2.74 -9.24 2.57
C TRP A 140 -2.56 -8.87 1.10
N GLY A 141 -2.44 -7.58 0.79
CA GLY A 141 -2.22 -7.12 -0.58
C GLY A 141 -0.89 -7.56 -1.19
N MET A 142 0.14 -7.77 -0.38
CA MET A 142 1.43 -8.32 -0.84
C MET A 142 1.36 -9.82 -1.15
N MET A 143 0.48 -10.54 -0.45
CA MET A 143 0.40 -12.00 -0.48
C MET A 143 -0.67 -12.54 -1.43
N THR A 144 -1.55 -11.68 -1.96
CA THR A 144 -2.66 -12.07 -2.83
C THR A 144 -2.52 -11.54 -4.24
N GLU A 145 -3.07 -12.25 -5.23
CA GLU A 145 -3.16 -11.76 -6.61
C GLU A 145 -4.09 -10.54 -6.72
N ALA A 146 -5.18 -10.52 -5.95
CA ALA A 146 -6.09 -9.36 -5.88
C ALA A 146 -5.37 -8.08 -5.42
N GLY A 147 -4.44 -8.19 -4.48
CA GLY A 147 -3.57 -7.09 -4.07
C GLY A 147 -2.59 -6.67 -5.14
N LYS A 148 -1.96 -7.62 -5.85
CA LYS A 148 -1.06 -7.37 -6.97
C LYS A 148 -1.78 -6.68 -8.13
N VAL A 149 -2.98 -7.12 -8.48
CA VAL A 149 -3.85 -6.48 -9.49
C VAL A 149 -4.21 -5.05 -9.06
N SER A 150 -4.52 -4.82 -7.79
CA SER A 150 -4.81 -3.46 -7.29
C SER A 150 -3.61 -2.51 -7.40
N VAL A 151 -2.39 -3.01 -7.23
CA VAL A 151 -1.16 -2.21 -7.43
C VAL A 151 -0.90 -1.96 -8.91
N ARG A 152 -1.03 -2.98 -9.76
CA ARG A 152 -0.93 -2.86 -11.23
C ARG A 152 -2.08 -2.03 -11.81
N GLY A 153 -3.30 -2.26 -11.35
CA GLY A 153 -4.50 -1.56 -11.83
C GLY A 153 -4.49 -0.05 -11.55
N LYS A 154 -3.87 0.41 -10.46
CA LYS A 154 -3.70 1.86 -10.23
C LYS A 154 -2.62 2.50 -11.11
N ALA A 155 -1.62 1.72 -11.52
CA ALA A 155 -0.63 2.19 -12.50
C ALA A 155 -1.18 2.16 -13.95
N MET A 156 -2.06 1.18 -14.28
CA MET A 156 -2.62 1.01 -15.63
C MET A 156 -4.04 1.58 -15.82
N ALA A 157 -4.72 2.03 -14.77
CA ALA A 157 -6.14 2.43 -14.84
C ALA A 157 -6.39 3.93 -15.02
N LYS A 158 -5.35 4.76 -15.16
CA LYS A 158 -5.57 6.15 -15.56
C LYS A 158 -5.85 6.19 -17.07
N LYS A 159 -7.12 6.40 -17.41
CA LYS A 159 -7.53 6.59 -18.81
C LYS A 159 -6.87 7.83 -19.42
N PHE A 160 -6.57 8.83 -18.58
CA PHE A 160 -5.90 10.07 -18.94
C PHE A 160 -4.82 10.42 -17.92
N VAL A 161 -3.66 10.90 -18.38
CA VAL A 161 -2.53 11.35 -17.57
C VAL A 161 -2.06 12.74 -17.98
N ARG A 162 -1.48 13.51 -17.05
CA ARG A 162 -0.77 14.75 -17.40
C ARG A 162 0.60 14.41 -17.98
N TYR A 163 1.22 15.34 -18.71
CA TYR A 163 2.53 15.09 -19.33
C TYR A 163 3.60 14.56 -18.37
N LYS A 164 3.70 15.13 -17.18
CA LYS A 164 4.64 14.66 -16.15
C LYS A 164 4.35 13.21 -15.71
N GLU A 165 3.09 12.91 -15.40
CA GLU A 165 2.68 11.56 -15.01
C GLU A 165 2.87 10.55 -16.15
N GLY A 166 2.60 10.97 -17.41
CA GLY A 166 2.79 10.12 -18.58
C GLY A 166 4.28 9.86 -18.86
N SER A 167 5.14 10.87 -18.75
CA SER A 167 6.58 10.68 -18.90
C SER A 167 7.14 9.68 -17.88
N ASP A 168 6.68 9.74 -16.63
CA ASP A 168 7.05 8.80 -15.58
C ASP A 168 6.47 7.38 -15.84
N LEU A 169 5.21 7.31 -16.31
CA LEU A 169 4.50 6.04 -16.57
C LEU A 169 5.15 5.24 -17.70
N TYR A 170 5.51 5.89 -18.79
CA TYR A 170 6.10 5.25 -19.98
C TYR A 170 7.63 5.27 -19.98
N SER A 171 8.26 5.83 -18.93
CA SER A 171 9.72 5.97 -18.82
C SER A 171 10.34 6.71 -20.02
N ILE A 172 9.63 7.69 -20.56
CA ILE A 172 10.05 8.53 -21.70
C ILE A 172 10.31 9.94 -21.18
N GLY A 173 11.42 10.56 -21.57
CA GLY A 173 11.69 11.95 -21.20
C GLY A 173 10.54 12.91 -21.58
N MET A 174 10.26 13.89 -20.72
CA MET A 174 9.06 14.75 -20.82
C MET A 174 8.86 15.39 -22.20
N THR A 175 9.92 15.95 -22.79
CA THR A 175 9.88 16.61 -24.11
C THR A 175 9.52 15.62 -25.20
N LYS A 176 10.14 14.42 -25.17
CA LYS A 176 9.88 13.35 -26.14
C LYS A 176 8.48 12.78 -25.98
N PHE A 177 8.00 12.60 -24.73
CA PHE A 177 6.64 12.16 -24.46
C PHE A 177 5.60 13.15 -24.98
N GLN A 178 5.82 14.44 -24.79
CA GLN A 178 4.92 15.49 -25.33
C GLN A 178 4.84 15.47 -26.86
N ALA A 179 5.98 15.29 -27.54
CA ALA A 179 6.03 15.21 -29.00
C ALA A 179 5.26 13.98 -29.50
N LEU A 180 5.56 12.79 -28.96
CA LEU A 180 4.89 11.54 -29.33
C LEU A 180 3.40 11.53 -29.00
N ALA A 181 2.99 12.11 -27.87
CA ALA A 181 1.56 12.20 -27.51
C ALA A 181 0.77 13.12 -28.46
N LYS A 182 1.39 14.19 -28.97
CA LYS A 182 0.79 15.04 -30.01
C LYS A 182 0.70 14.31 -31.34
N GLU A 183 1.76 13.63 -31.75
CA GLU A 183 1.81 12.84 -32.98
C GLU A 183 0.78 11.71 -32.97
N ALA A 184 0.62 11.04 -31.83
CA ALA A 184 -0.41 10.03 -31.62
C ALA A 184 -1.85 10.57 -31.62
N GLY A 185 -2.07 11.89 -31.68
CA GLY A 185 -3.39 12.50 -31.51
C GLY A 185 -4.03 12.21 -30.14
N ALA A 186 -3.21 11.85 -29.15
CA ALA A 186 -3.68 11.41 -27.83
C ALA A 186 -3.92 12.57 -26.85
N VAL A 187 -3.65 13.82 -27.25
CA VAL A 187 -3.70 15.00 -26.38
C VAL A 187 -5.07 15.65 -26.41
N TYR A 188 -5.67 15.78 -25.24
CA TYR A 188 -6.91 16.52 -24.99
C TYR A 188 -6.61 17.78 -24.18
N LYS A 189 -7.08 18.93 -24.66
CA LYS A 189 -6.97 20.20 -23.93
C LYS A 189 -8.32 20.57 -23.35
N ILE A 190 -8.39 20.72 -22.03
CA ILE A 190 -9.59 21.11 -21.28
C ILE A 190 -9.17 22.20 -20.29
N ASP A 191 -9.77 23.38 -20.40
CA ASP A 191 -9.55 24.51 -19.47
C ASP A 191 -8.07 24.80 -19.17
N GLY A 192 -7.23 24.86 -20.21
CA GLY A 192 -5.79 25.13 -20.06
C GLY A 192 -4.95 23.93 -19.59
N MET A 193 -5.57 22.78 -19.30
CA MET A 193 -4.88 21.54 -18.94
C MET A 193 -4.73 20.63 -20.15
N ALA A 194 -3.52 20.07 -20.32
CA ALA A 194 -3.27 19.01 -21.31
C ALA A 194 -3.34 17.64 -20.64
N LEU A 195 -4.21 16.77 -21.14
CA LEU A 195 -4.38 15.39 -20.74
C LEU A 195 -4.05 14.48 -21.92
N VAL A 196 -3.34 13.38 -21.67
CA VAL A 196 -3.00 12.37 -22.66
C VAL A 196 -3.83 11.12 -22.43
N ASN A 197 -4.55 10.67 -23.47
CA ASN A 197 -5.30 9.42 -23.42
C ASN A 197 -4.33 8.24 -23.58
N CYS A 198 -4.16 7.46 -22.51
CA CYS A 198 -3.24 6.34 -22.48
C CYS A 198 -3.56 5.28 -23.54
N LYS A 199 -4.84 4.94 -23.79
CA LYS A 199 -5.21 3.94 -24.78
C LYS A 199 -4.86 4.34 -26.23
N VAL A 200 -5.04 5.63 -26.56
CA VAL A 200 -4.68 6.15 -27.90
C VAL A 200 -3.16 6.16 -28.04
N PHE A 201 -2.46 6.58 -27.00
CA PHE A 201 -1.00 6.62 -26.99
C PHE A 201 -0.38 5.23 -27.07
N GLU A 202 -0.92 4.23 -26.36
CA GLU A 202 -0.47 2.84 -26.41
C GLU A 202 -0.65 2.24 -27.81
N LYS A 203 -1.82 2.45 -28.46
CA LYS A 203 -2.04 2.02 -29.85
C LYS A 203 -1.02 2.62 -30.81
N PHE A 204 -0.68 3.89 -30.62
CA PHE A 204 0.34 4.54 -31.44
C PHE A 204 1.73 3.93 -31.20
N LEU A 205 2.09 3.59 -29.96
CA LEU A 205 3.36 2.93 -29.66
C LEU A 205 3.46 1.54 -30.30
N GLU A 206 2.35 0.82 -30.44
CA GLU A 206 2.32 -0.48 -31.13
C GLU A 206 2.68 -0.39 -32.62
N THR A 207 2.56 0.78 -33.24
CA THR A 207 2.95 0.98 -34.65
C THR A 207 4.47 1.03 -34.86
N PHE A 208 5.26 1.12 -33.80
CA PHE A 208 6.74 1.10 -33.84
C PHE A 208 7.32 -0.30 -33.52
N ARG A 209 6.53 -1.34 -33.56
CA ARG A 209 6.94 -2.73 -33.35
C ARG A 209 7.54 -3.34 -34.60
#